data_0c98817e86f210d8908b9c2615e3f1d9
#
_entry.id   0c98817e86f210d8908b9c2615e3f1d9
#
_cell.length_a   1.000
_cell.length_b   1.000
_cell.length_c   1.000
_cell.angle_alpha   90.00
_cell.angle_beta   90.00
_cell.angle_gamma   90.00
#
_symmetry.space_group_name_H-M   'P 1'
#
loop_
_entity.id
_entity.type
_entity.pdbx_description
1 polymer ?
#
loop_
_entity_poly.entity_id
_entity_poly.type
_entity_poly.pdbx_seq_one_letter_code
_entity_poly.pdbx_strand_id
1 'polypeptide(L)'
;MEINESNLTFSFADGTTVIKFDNTDFYRKVFNKLPGSKGVDIIADSNDMLQLIEIKNCTGHESENRWRISIDNSKLSSAPNTLEIADRDSLDIEIAKKVAATIACIYGAWTKSEESQSAKEISAFLAKICDAKI
;
A
#
# COMPACT_ATOMS: atom_id res chain seq x y z
N MET A 1 18.23 6.80 -3.24
CA MET A 1 17.76 5.45 -3.64
C MET A 1 16.59 5.58 -4.61
N GLU A 2 16.53 4.72 -5.65
CA GLU A 2 15.45 4.75 -6.65
C GLU A 2 14.71 3.41 -6.70
N ILE A 3 13.40 3.47 -6.88
CA ILE A 3 12.54 2.31 -7.08
C ILE A 3 11.68 2.51 -8.31
N ASN A 4 11.61 1.48 -9.16
CA ASN A 4 10.70 1.45 -10.29
C ASN A 4 9.45 0.65 -9.92
N GLU A 5 8.28 1.26 -10.14
CA GLU A 5 6.98 0.64 -9.91
C GLU A 5 5.94 1.16 -10.91
N SER A 6 5.20 0.25 -11.53
CA SER A 6 4.12 0.59 -12.48
C SER A 6 4.55 1.56 -13.61
N ASN A 7 5.77 1.38 -14.17
CA ASN A 7 6.41 2.23 -15.18
C ASN A 7 6.70 3.68 -14.69
N LEU A 8 6.78 3.88 -13.39
CA LEU A 8 7.18 5.13 -12.76
C LEU A 8 8.46 4.91 -11.96
N THR A 9 9.31 5.93 -11.89
CA THR A 9 10.53 5.93 -11.07
C THR A 9 10.34 6.85 -9.88
N PHE A 10 10.56 6.30 -8.69
CA PHE A 10 10.48 7.03 -7.41
C PHE A 10 11.87 7.20 -6.84
N SER A 11 12.25 8.44 -6.57
CA SER A 11 13.54 8.79 -5.93
C SER A 11 13.30 9.17 -4.48
N PHE A 12 14.07 8.58 -3.58
CA PHE A 12 14.00 8.84 -2.14
C PHE A 12 15.29 9.51 -1.67
N ALA A 13 15.15 10.40 -0.69
CA ALA A 13 16.28 11.09 -0.08
C ALA A 13 17.25 10.10 0.58
N ASP A 14 18.51 10.49 0.70
CA ASP A 14 19.52 9.71 1.40
C ASP A 14 19.12 9.51 2.87
N GLY A 15 19.39 8.30 3.38
CA GLY A 15 19.00 7.92 4.74
C GLY A 15 17.55 7.43 4.88
N THR A 16 16.74 7.45 3.81
CA THR A 16 15.42 6.83 3.82
C THR A 16 15.53 5.31 3.66
N THR A 17 14.93 4.56 4.57
CA THR A 17 14.75 3.11 4.42
C THR A 17 13.52 2.85 3.57
N VAL A 18 13.68 2.17 2.44
CA VAL A 18 12.57 1.94 1.49
C VAL A 18 12.49 0.47 1.16
N ILE A 19 11.27 -0.09 1.19
CA ILE A 19 10.99 -1.45 0.74
C ILE A 19 9.83 -1.48 -0.25
N LYS A 20 9.91 -2.35 -1.26
CA LYS A 20 8.75 -2.78 -2.05
C LYS A 20 7.98 -3.78 -1.20
N PHE A 21 6.94 -3.28 -0.51
CA PHE A 21 6.27 -4.06 0.52
C PHE A 21 5.52 -5.27 -0.06
N ASP A 22 4.81 -5.06 -1.15
CA ASP A 22 4.05 -6.11 -1.84
C ASP A 22 4.93 -7.22 -2.43
N ASN A 23 6.23 -6.97 -2.56
CA ASN A 23 7.21 -7.93 -3.07
C ASN A 23 8.00 -8.67 -1.96
N THR A 24 7.74 -8.36 -0.69
CA THR A 24 8.40 -9.04 0.43
C THR A 24 7.91 -10.48 0.59
N ASP A 25 8.81 -11.36 1.00
CA ASP A 25 8.50 -12.79 1.15
C ASP A 25 7.41 -13.04 2.19
N PHE A 26 7.45 -12.35 3.33
CA PHE A 26 6.43 -12.51 4.37
C PHE A 26 5.04 -12.09 3.85
N TYR A 27 4.93 -10.95 3.18
CA TYR A 27 3.68 -10.52 2.59
C TYR A 27 3.17 -11.54 1.57
N ARG A 28 3.99 -11.92 0.59
CA ARG A 28 3.58 -12.80 -0.51
C ARG A 28 3.26 -14.23 -0.08
N LYS A 29 4.04 -14.78 0.84
CA LYS A 29 3.96 -16.20 1.21
C LYS A 29 3.03 -16.46 2.38
N VAL A 30 2.80 -15.47 3.23
CA VAL A 30 2.02 -15.62 4.47
C VAL A 30 0.75 -14.77 4.42
N PHE A 31 0.91 -13.45 4.42
CA PHE A 31 -0.20 -12.53 4.63
C PHE A 31 -1.15 -12.44 3.43
N ASN A 32 -0.63 -12.35 2.21
CA ASN A 32 -1.44 -12.22 1.00
C ASN A 32 -2.30 -13.45 0.66
N LYS A 33 -2.16 -14.53 1.43
CA LYS A 33 -3.05 -15.71 1.32
C LYS A 33 -4.40 -15.50 2.02
N LEU A 34 -4.50 -14.48 2.86
CA LEU A 34 -5.76 -14.14 3.52
C LEU A 34 -6.68 -13.40 2.54
N PRO A 35 -7.96 -13.75 2.45
CA PRO A 35 -8.91 -13.06 1.58
C PRO A 35 -8.98 -11.55 1.88
N GLY A 36 -8.88 -10.72 0.83
CA GLY A 36 -8.97 -9.27 0.95
C GLY A 36 -7.73 -8.57 1.52
N SER A 37 -6.66 -9.30 1.83
CA SER A 37 -5.44 -8.75 2.41
C SER A 37 -4.52 -8.19 1.33
N LYS A 38 -4.84 -7.01 0.78
CA LYS A 38 -3.96 -6.29 -0.14
C LYS A 38 -3.28 -5.13 0.58
N GLY A 39 -1.94 -5.14 0.61
CA GLY A 39 -1.15 -4.04 1.15
C GLY A 39 -0.82 -2.96 0.12
N VAL A 40 -0.14 -1.92 0.57
CA VAL A 40 0.43 -0.87 -0.28
C VAL A 40 1.63 -1.40 -1.08
N ASP A 41 2.06 -0.65 -2.10
CA ASP A 41 3.19 -1.06 -2.95
C ASP A 41 4.54 -0.82 -2.25
N ILE A 42 4.72 0.34 -1.62
CA ILE A 42 5.99 0.76 -1.02
C ILE A 42 5.77 1.26 0.41
N ILE A 43 6.72 0.91 1.29
CA ILE A 43 6.90 1.56 2.60
C ILE A 43 8.23 2.32 2.55
N ALA A 44 8.20 3.61 2.93
CA ALA A 44 9.39 4.44 3.07
C ALA A 44 9.44 5.05 4.48
N ASP A 45 10.53 4.83 5.19
CA ASP A 45 10.80 5.39 6.52
C ASP A 45 11.95 6.38 6.43
N SER A 46 11.64 7.64 6.61
CA SER A 46 12.59 8.71 6.87
C SER A 46 12.62 9.02 8.38
N ASN A 47 13.62 9.79 8.84
CA ASN A 47 13.77 10.08 10.27
C ASN A 47 12.51 10.65 10.93
N ASP A 48 11.72 11.42 10.19
CA ASP A 48 10.58 12.17 10.70
C ASP A 48 9.22 11.60 10.26
N MET A 49 9.20 10.68 9.26
CA MET A 49 7.93 10.28 8.65
C MET A 49 7.97 8.85 8.11
N LEU A 50 6.93 8.08 8.43
CA LEU A 50 6.62 6.82 7.78
C LEU A 50 5.60 7.06 6.66
N GLN A 51 5.94 6.69 5.44
CA GLN A 51 5.07 6.79 4.27
C GLN A 51 4.62 5.40 3.82
N LEU A 52 3.33 5.22 3.70
CA LEU A 52 2.69 4.06 3.08
C LEU A 52 2.19 4.50 1.70
N ILE A 53 2.80 3.99 0.63
CA ILE A 53 2.64 4.51 -0.72
C ILE A 53 1.95 3.47 -1.59
N GLU A 54 0.80 3.86 -2.13
CA GLU A 54 0.07 3.14 -3.16
C GLU A 54 0.24 3.85 -4.50
N ILE A 55 0.53 3.08 -5.55
CA ILE A 55 0.84 3.62 -6.88
C ILE A 55 -0.24 3.18 -7.87
N LYS A 56 -0.83 4.15 -8.55
CA LYS A 56 -1.78 3.92 -9.65
C LYS A 56 -1.33 4.68 -10.89
N ASN A 57 -0.76 3.94 -11.83
CA ASN A 57 -0.50 4.49 -13.16
C ASN A 57 -1.72 4.27 -14.04
N CYS A 58 -2.47 5.34 -14.28
CA CYS A 58 -3.68 5.30 -15.12
C CYS A 58 -3.43 5.73 -16.57
N THR A 59 -2.18 5.81 -17.00
CA THR A 59 -1.82 6.23 -18.37
C THR A 59 -2.52 5.32 -19.40
N GLY A 60 -3.28 5.94 -20.30
CA GLY A 60 -4.08 5.24 -21.32
C GLY A 60 -5.45 4.75 -20.83
N HIS A 61 -5.77 4.93 -19.55
CA HIS A 61 -7.04 4.53 -18.91
C HIS A 61 -7.63 5.65 -18.03
N GLU A 62 -7.31 6.90 -18.35
CA GLU A 62 -7.67 8.06 -17.52
C GLU A 62 -9.19 8.24 -17.42
N SER A 63 -9.90 8.06 -18.52
CA SER A 63 -11.36 8.18 -18.55
C SER A 63 -12.08 7.15 -17.71
N GLU A 64 -11.55 5.93 -17.67
CA GLU A 64 -12.11 4.80 -16.91
C GLU A 64 -11.85 4.90 -15.42
N ASN A 65 -10.80 5.63 -15.01
CA ASN A 65 -10.38 5.75 -13.62
C ASN A 65 -10.71 7.10 -13.00
N ARG A 66 -11.18 8.08 -13.79
CA ARG A 66 -11.45 9.45 -13.30
C ARG A 66 -12.41 9.50 -12.10
N TRP A 67 -13.44 8.66 -12.10
CA TRP A 67 -14.39 8.58 -11.00
C TRP A 67 -13.77 8.07 -9.69
N ARG A 68 -12.69 7.31 -9.77
CA ARG A 68 -12.02 6.71 -8.60
C ARG A 68 -11.27 7.73 -7.75
N ILE A 69 -10.93 8.90 -8.31
CA ILE A 69 -10.30 10.01 -7.57
C ILE A 69 -11.34 10.90 -6.86
N SER A 70 -12.61 10.58 -6.98
CA SER A 70 -13.66 11.26 -6.22
C SER A 70 -13.66 10.76 -4.77
N ILE A 71 -13.60 11.69 -3.80
CA ILE A 71 -13.55 11.40 -2.35
C ILE A 71 -14.85 10.73 -1.88
N ASP A 72 -15.88 10.75 -2.69
CA ASP A 72 -17.21 10.28 -2.33
C ASP A 72 -17.72 9.28 -3.38
N ASN A 73 -17.97 8.05 -2.95
CA ASN A 73 -18.59 7.02 -3.78
C ASN A 73 -20.00 7.40 -4.25
N SER A 74 -20.64 8.43 -3.69
CA SER A 74 -21.92 8.93 -4.19
C SER A 74 -21.84 9.41 -5.63
N LYS A 75 -20.64 9.68 -6.15
CA LYS A 75 -20.39 10.05 -7.55
C LYS A 75 -20.18 8.86 -8.49
N LEU A 76 -20.43 7.64 -8.05
CA LEU A 76 -20.46 6.46 -8.92
C LEU A 76 -21.42 6.64 -10.11
N SER A 77 -22.42 7.52 -9.99
CA SER A 77 -23.28 7.89 -11.11
C SER A 77 -22.54 8.55 -12.29
N SER A 78 -21.34 9.06 -12.08
CA SER A 78 -20.47 9.60 -13.15
C SER A 78 -19.52 8.56 -13.76
N ALA A 79 -19.52 7.35 -13.22
CA ALA A 79 -18.68 6.28 -13.75
C ALA A 79 -19.25 5.74 -15.07
N PRO A 80 -18.38 5.31 -16.00
CA PRO A 80 -18.84 4.72 -17.26
C PRO A 80 -19.69 3.48 -16.99
N ASN A 81 -20.88 3.40 -17.59
CA ASN A 81 -21.81 2.26 -17.46
C ASN A 81 -21.22 0.90 -17.94
N THR A 82 -20.08 0.91 -18.58
CA THR A 82 -19.40 -0.27 -19.14
C THR A 82 -18.46 -0.96 -18.14
N LEU A 83 -18.20 -0.33 -16.99
CA LEU A 83 -17.36 -0.93 -15.96
C LEU A 83 -18.23 -1.71 -14.98
N GLU A 84 -17.79 -2.90 -14.63
CA GLU A 84 -18.31 -3.64 -13.47
C GLU A 84 -17.92 -2.89 -12.19
N ILE A 85 -18.64 -1.80 -11.92
CA ILE A 85 -18.35 -0.82 -10.86
C ILE A 85 -18.67 -1.42 -9.50
N ALA A 86 -19.59 -2.39 -9.45
CA ALA A 86 -20.04 -3.03 -8.22
C ALA A 86 -18.90 -3.60 -7.34
N ASP A 87 -17.76 -3.93 -7.96
CA ASP A 87 -16.61 -4.55 -7.28
C ASP A 87 -15.40 -3.61 -7.15
N ARG A 88 -15.53 -2.33 -7.52
CA ARG A 88 -14.44 -1.36 -7.43
C ARG A 88 -14.74 -0.26 -6.42
N ASP A 89 -13.86 -0.09 -5.47
CA ASP A 89 -13.89 1.05 -4.55
C ASP A 89 -13.35 2.33 -5.23
N SER A 90 -13.77 3.48 -4.73
CA SER A 90 -13.05 4.73 -4.97
C SER A 90 -11.63 4.62 -4.41
N LEU A 91 -10.72 5.46 -4.89
CA LEU A 91 -9.29 5.34 -4.57
C LEU A 91 -9.01 5.58 -3.09
N ASP A 92 -9.73 6.50 -2.45
CA ASP A 92 -9.61 6.77 -1.01
C ASP A 92 -9.98 5.55 -0.16
N ILE A 93 -11.06 4.85 -0.49
CA ILE A 93 -11.47 3.61 0.20
C ILE A 93 -10.45 2.50 -0.05
N GLU A 94 -10.00 2.33 -1.29
CA GLU A 94 -8.98 1.33 -1.63
C GLU A 94 -7.70 1.58 -0.84
N ILE A 95 -7.22 2.83 -0.77
CA ILE A 95 -6.03 3.20 0.00
C ILE A 95 -6.24 2.93 1.48
N ALA A 96 -7.37 3.33 2.06
CA ALA A 96 -7.66 3.08 3.47
C ALA A 96 -7.63 1.59 3.81
N LYS A 97 -8.22 0.74 2.97
CA LYS A 97 -8.19 -0.72 3.13
C LYS A 97 -6.76 -1.27 3.03
N LYS A 98 -5.97 -0.81 2.07
CA LYS A 98 -4.58 -1.25 1.89
C LYS A 98 -3.69 -0.81 3.04
N VAL A 99 -3.87 0.41 3.54
CA VAL A 99 -3.14 0.90 4.73
C VAL A 99 -3.46 0.04 5.93
N ALA A 100 -4.73 -0.23 6.21
CA ALA A 100 -5.14 -1.09 7.33
C ALA A 100 -4.55 -2.51 7.20
N ALA A 101 -4.60 -3.10 6.01
CA ALA A 101 -4.01 -4.41 5.74
C ALA A 101 -2.47 -4.40 5.91
N THR A 102 -1.80 -3.32 5.49
CA THR A 102 -0.35 -3.17 5.67
C THR A 102 0.02 -3.12 7.14
N ILE A 103 -0.69 -2.33 7.94
CA ILE A 103 -0.47 -2.24 9.40
C ILE A 103 -0.69 -3.61 10.05
N ALA A 104 -1.75 -4.31 9.69
CA ALA A 104 -2.02 -5.66 10.18
C ALA A 104 -0.92 -6.65 9.81
N CYS A 105 -0.37 -6.55 8.58
CA CYS A 105 0.75 -7.37 8.14
C CYS A 105 2.03 -7.07 8.93
N ILE A 106 2.33 -5.79 9.18
CA ILE A 106 3.50 -5.38 9.99
C ILE A 106 3.39 -5.93 11.41
N TYR A 107 2.20 -5.86 12.02
CA TYR A 107 1.97 -6.45 13.34
C TYR A 107 2.11 -7.98 13.32
N GLY A 108 1.52 -8.64 12.32
CA GLY A 108 1.68 -10.09 12.14
C GLY A 108 3.15 -10.51 11.91
N ALA A 109 3.90 -9.71 11.14
CA ALA A 109 5.34 -9.93 10.95
C ALA A 109 6.12 -9.79 12.27
N TRP A 110 5.73 -8.86 13.14
CA TRP A 110 6.34 -8.73 14.45
C TRP A 110 6.18 -9.99 15.30
N THR A 111 5.00 -10.62 15.30
CA THR A 111 4.78 -11.88 16.02
C THR A 111 5.59 -13.05 15.46
N LYS A 112 6.13 -12.93 14.25
CA LYS A 112 6.90 -13.93 13.52
C LYS A 112 8.35 -13.51 13.26
N SER A 113 8.82 -12.43 13.87
CA SER A 113 10.13 -11.83 13.60
C SER A 113 11.31 -12.77 13.91
N GLU A 114 11.14 -13.68 14.85
CA GLU A 114 12.16 -14.68 15.18
C GLU A 114 12.19 -15.86 14.19
N GLU A 115 11.13 -16.05 13.40
CA GLU A 115 10.99 -17.18 12.50
C GLU A 115 11.47 -16.89 11.07
N SER A 116 11.59 -15.60 10.69
CA SER A 116 11.84 -15.21 9.30
C SER A 116 12.55 -13.86 9.20
N GLN A 117 13.61 -13.79 8.41
CA GLN A 117 14.32 -12.55 8.13
C GLN A 117 13.38 -11.50 7.48
N SER A 118 12.53 -11.90 6.54
CA SER A 118 11.57 -11.00 5.91
C SER A 118 10.53 -10.47 6.90
N ALA A 119 10.07 -11.30 7.86
CA ALA A 119 9.20 -10.84 8.94
C ALA A 119 9.91 -9.84 9.85
N LYS A 120 11.19 -10.07 10.18
CA LYS A 120 12.00 -9.16 10.98
C LYS A 120 12.17 -7.79 10.31
N GLU A 121 12.45 -7.76 9.02
CA GLU A 121 12.60 -6.52 8.25
C GLU A 121 11.29 -5.70 8.23
N ILE A 122 10.16 -6.36 7.99
CA ILE A 122 8.85 -5.70 7.99
C ILE A 122 8.47 -5.22 9.40
N SER A 123 8.74 -6.01 10.43
CA SER A 123 8.41 -5.68 11.82
C SER A 123 9.15 -4.45 12.34
N ALA A 124 10.28 -4.08 11.74
CA ALA A 124 11.03 -2.89 12.12
C ALA A 124 10.21 -1.59 11.98
N PHE A 125 9.21 -1.56 11.12
CA PHE A 125 8.32 -0.41 10.96
C PHE A 125 7.28 -0.27 12.09
N LEU A 126 7.09 -1.31 12.93
CA LEU A 126 6.07 -1.28 13.97
C LEU A 126 6.30 -0.16 14.99
N ALA A 127 7.55 0.05 15.39
CA ALA A 127 7.90 1.12 16.33
C ALA A 127 7.45 2.50 15.81
N LYS A 128 7.69 2.78 14.53
CA LYS A 128 7.27 4.03 13.90
C LYS A 128 5.74 4.20 13.89
N ILE A 129 5.01 3.13 13.66
CA ILE A 129 3.53 3.16 13.70
C ILE A 129 3.03 3.44 15.12
N CYS A 130 3.63 2.80 16.12
CA CYS A 130 3.24 2.99 17.53
C CYS A 130 3.60 4.39 18.06
N ASP A 131 4.68 4.99 17.55
CA ASP A 131 5.14 6.32 17.96
C ASP A 131 4.49 7.45 17.15
N ALA A 132 3.73 7.11 16.10
CA ALA A 132 3.04 8.09 15.25
C ALA A 132 2.05 8.91 16.09
N LYS A 133 2.31 10.21 16.19
CA LYS A 133 1.33 11.18 16.69
C LYS A 133 0.31 11.41 15.59
N ILE A 134 -0.88 10.97 15.81
CA ILE A 134 -2.04 11.24 14.96
C ILE A 134 -2.51 12.67 15.18
#